data_24877a14ed1ac97a728f22c9748ad694
#
_entry.id   24877a14ed1ac97a728f22c9748ad694
#
_cell.length_a   1.000
_cell.length_b   1.000
_cell.length_c   1.000
_cell.angle_alpha   90.00
_cell.angle_beta   90.00
_cell.angle_gamma   90.00
#
_symmetry.space_group_name_H-M   'P 1'
#
loop_
_entity.id
_entity.type
_entity.pdbx_description
1 polymer ?
#
loop_
_entity_poly.entity_id
_entity_poly.type
_entity_poly.pdbx_seq_one_letter_code
_entity_poly.pdbx_strand_id
1 'polypeptide(L)'
;MDVTIIGGGIAGLALAHELAPDHHVTVLESSPGPRGGGSMIDFFGPGFGAAERMGVIEELRSRGHVFEGVRYGTPDGTETGRIDAGPLIDAAGGRYFSILRPEVELGLLAALPGDVDLRYGARAVGVRATAPQRAAVELADGTELDADLVVACDGVRSPFREHVAPGHGEIIPMGYRAASYLFEDPDLARELGERMLMTDTVQRTGWLYAADASRVGVMFTERVDRRDASRPTPDLDRLRRRFAGLHPQIDRALTRAPESFYDDLVAQSHAPQWSRGRVVLAGDAAHAPSLLAGQGTSLAIAGAEALARSLRATGPHVEAGLAEYERRWQPTAQKVARSGRLSAAAFIPATTLQLRLQRLARRAVDLPGARTVLARQFIAA
;
A
#
# COMPACT_ATOMS: atom_id res chain seq x y z
N MET A 1 -6.68 17.33 22.83
CA MET A 1 -7.65 17.62 21.75
C MET A 1 -8.44 16.35 21.49
N ASP A 2 -9.69 16.50 21.06
CA ASP A 2 -10.48 15.40 20.50
C ASP A 2 -10.14 15.25 19.03
N VAL A 3 -9.54 14.11 18.63
CA VAL A 3 -9.13 13.83 17.26
C VAL A 3 -9.96 12.67 16.72
N THR A 4 -10.66 12.91 15.62
CA THR A 4 -11.39 11.86 14.90
C THR A 4 -10.65 11.45 13.63
N ILE A 5 -10.27 10.18 13.53
CA ILE A 5 -9.60 9.59 12.38
C ILE A 5 -10.61 8.75 11.59
N ILE A 6 -10.80 9.07 10.32
CA ILE A 6 -11.69 8.34 9.42
C ILE A 6 -10.87 7.32 8.63
N GLY A 7 -11.08 6.03 8.88
CA GLY A 7 -10.39 4.90 8.29
C GLY A 7 -9.41 4.22 9.26
N GLY A 8 -9.72 2.99 9.64
CA GLY A 8 -8.92 2.11 10.49
C GLY A 8 -7.89 1.26 9.72
N GLY A 9 -7.42 1.74 8.55
CA GLY A 9 -6.32 1.11 7.81
C GLY A 9 -4.94 1.55 8.35
N ILE A 10 -3.88 1.16 7.64
CA ILE A 10 -2.48 1.38 8.07
C ILE A 10 -2.19 2.83 8.46
N ALA A 11 -2.62 3.81 7.65
CA ALA A 11 -2.38 5.23 7.94
C ALA A 11 -3.11 5.69 9.21
N GLY A 12 -4.39 5.31 9.35
CA GLY A 12 -5.20 5.69 10.50
C GLY A 12 -4.73 5.05 11.80
N LEU A 13 -4.39 3.77 11.78
CA LEU A 13 -3.85 3.06 12.96
C LEU A 13 -2.47 3.60 13.38
N ALA A 14 -1.57 3.85 12.40
CA ALA A 14 -0.27 4.45 12.68
C ALA A 14 -0.43 5.87 13.28
N LEU A 15 -1.37 6.65 12.77
CA LEU A 15 -1.65 7.98 13.30
C LEU A 15 -2.30 7.93 14.69
N ALA A 16 -3.24 7.01 14.92
CA ALA A 16 -3.84 6.79 16.23
C ALA A 16 -2.79 6.42 17.28
N HIS A 17 -1.87 5.51 16.95
CA HIS A 17 -0.73 5.15 17.80
C HIS A 17 0.10 6.38 18.18
N GLU A 18 0.39 7.25 17.22
CA GLU A 18 1.21 8.45 17.43
C GLU A 18 0.50 9.55 18.22
N LEU A 19 -0.82 9.71 18.06
CA LEU A 19 -1.55 10.81 18.67
C LEU A 19 -2.14 10.48 20.06
N ALA A 20 -2.43 9.20 20.33
CA ALA A 20 -3.06 8.79 21.59
C ALA A 20 -2.32 9.23 22.86
N PRO A 21 -0.96 9.27 22.93
CA PRO A 21 -0.27 9.74 24.13
C PRO A 21 -0.59 11.20 24.54
N ASP A 22 -1.00 12.03 23.58
CA ASP A 22 -1.19 13.47 23.80
C ASP A 22 -2.66 13.92 23.60
N HIS A 23 -3.51 13.03 23.02
CA HIS A 23 -4.85 13.41 22.55
C HIS A 23 -5.86 12.29 22.79
N HIS A 24 -7.13 12.66 22.94
CA HIS A 24 -8.24 11.70 22.91
C HIS A 24 -8.54 11.34 21.45
N VAL A 25 -8.32 10.07 21.09
CA VAL A 25 -8.39 9.62 19.68
C VAL A 25 -9.55 8.65 19.48
N THR A 26 -10.44 9.00 18.55
CA THR A 26 -11.47 8.11 18.02
C THR A 26 -11.14 7.71 16.59
N VAL A 27 -11.12 6.42 16.29
CA VAL A 27 -10.93 5.87 14.93
C VAL A 27 -12.23 5.27 14.44
N LEU A 28 -12.70 5.71 13.28
CA LEU A 28 -13.92 5.25 12.62
C LEU A 28 -13.55 4.34 11.43
N GLU A 29 -13.89 3.07 11.49
CA GLU A 29 -13.68 2.12 10.39
C GLU A 29 -15.02 1.58 9.88
N SER A 30 -15.23 1.69 8.57
CA SER A 30 -16.47 1.28 7.91
C SER A 30 -16.68 -0.22 7.81
N SER A 31 -15.61 -1.02 7.85
CA SER A 31 -15.70 -2.48 7.88
C SER A 31 -16.11 -2.98 9.27
N PRO A 32 -16.73 -4.18 9.36
CA PRO A 32 -17.16 -4.75 10.65
C PRO A 32 -15.98 -5.29 11.48
N GLY A 33 -14.77 -5.28 10.97
CA GLY A 33 -13.56 -5.76 11.64
C GLY A 33 -12.32 -5.64 10.75
N PRO A 34 -11.16 -6.12 11.21
CA PRO A 34 -9.93 -6.14 10.42
C PRO A 34 -10.15 -6.87 9.11
N ARG A 35 -9.57 -6.34 8.02
CA ARG A 35 -9.76 -6.91 6.68
C ARG A 35 -8.81 -8.08 6.47
N GLY A 36 -9.36 -9.23 6.10
CA GLY A 36 -8.57 -10.36 5.59
C GLY A 36 -8.16 -10.16 4.12
N GLY A 37 -7.27 -11.01 3.64
CA GLY A 37 -6.75 -10.96 2.26
C GLY A 37 -5.71 -9.85 2.07
N GLY A 38 -5.25 -9.70 0.86
CA GLY A 38 -4.23 -8.72 0.52
C GLY A 38 -2.96 -9.35 -0.02
N SER A 39 -2.11 -8.51 -0.62
CA SER A 39 -0.85 -8.91 -1.22
C SER A 39 0.29 -8.75 -0.23
N MET A 40 1.38 -9.48 -0.51
CA MET A 40 2.68 -9.22 0.07
C MET A 40 3.17 -7.83 -0.37
N ILE A 41 3.79 -7.14 0.54
CA ILE A 41 4.47 -5.86 0.29
C ILE A 41 5.90 -5.94 0.81
N ASP A 42 6.78 -5.19 0.18
CA ASP A 42 8.13 -4.96 0.66
C ASP A 42 8.12 -3.74 1.59
N PHE A 43 8.64 -3.91 2.80
CA PHE A 43 8.67 -2.86 3.80
C PHE A 43 10.10 -2.34 3.99
N PHE A 44 10.33 -1.14 3.50
CA PHE A 44 11.62 -0.44 3.53
C PHE A 44 11.43 1.08 3.39
N GLY A 45 12.54 1.82 3.34
CA GLY A 45 12.52 3.28 3.09
C GLY A 45 11.99 4.10 4.27
N PRO A 46 11.26 5.20 4.03
CA PRO A 46 10.88 6.14 5.07
C PRO A 46 9.97 5.53 6.14
N GLY A 47 9.11 4.57 5.77
CA GLY A 47 8.21 3.88 6.70
C GLY A 47 8.95 3.00 7.69
N PHE A 48 10.04 2.37 7.28
CA PHE A 48 10.86 1.59 8.17
C PHE A 48 11.43 2.45 9.31
N GLY A 49 12.03 3.61 8.97
CA GLY A 49 12.54 4.55 9.97
C GLY A 49 11.46 5.17 10.85
N ALA A 50 10.28 5.41 10.32
CA ALA A 50 9.12 5.85 11.11
C ALA A 50 8.68 4.76 12.09
N ALA A 51 8.52 3.52 11.65
CA ALA A 51 8.15 2.39 12.50
C ALA A 51 9.17 2.12 13.63
N GLU A 52 10.47 2.35 13.36
CA GLU A 52 11.51 2.31 14.43
C GLU A 52 11.27 3.40 15.49
N ARG A 53 11.03 4.65 15.07
CA ARG A 53 10.77 5.75 16.02
C ARG A 53 9.48 5.59 16.78
N MET A 54 8.47 5.01 16.17
CA MET A 54 7.20 4.66 16.78
C MET A 54 7.30 3.46 17.75
N GLY A 55 8.42 2.70 17.71
CA GLY A 55 8.58 1.50 18.54
C GLY A 55 7.82 0.27 18.06
N VAL A 56 7.23 0.30 16.85
CA VAL A 56 6.40 -0.80 16.31
C VAL A 56 7.17 -1.72 15.35
N ILE A 57 8.43 -1.43 15.04
CA ILE A 57 9.19 -2.14 14.01
C ILE A 57 9.36 -3.63 14.31
N GLU A 58 9.61 -4.00 15.56
CA GLU A 58 9.84 -5.41 15.95
C GLU A 58 8.53 -6.22 15.88
N GLU A 59 7.39 -5.62 16.23
CA GLU A 59 6.08 -6.23 16.04
C GLU A 59 5.78 -6.50 14.56
N LEU A 60 6.06 -5.52 13.69
CA LEU A 60 5.89 -5.70 12.24
C LEU A 60 6.86 -6.74 11.67
N ARG A 61 8.12 -6.73 12.13
CA ARG A 61 9.15 -7.69 11.69
C ARG A 61 8.79 -9.12 12.08
N SER A 62 8.24 -9.33 13.27
CA SER A 62 7.85 -10.67 13.74
C SER A 62 6.76 -11.30 12.90
N ARG A 63 5.98 -10.49 12.15
CA ARG A 63 4.91 -10.90 11.23
C ARG A 63 5.35 -10.99 9.78
N GLY A 64 6.54 -10.53 9.48
CA GLY A 64 7.14 -10.54 8.15
C GLY A 64 8.17 -11.65 7.97
N HIS A 65 8.69 -11.73 6.76
CA HIS A 65 9.83 -12.59 6.43
C HIS A 65 10.66 -11.96 5.31
N VAL A 66 11.79 -12.56 5.00
CA VAL A 66 12.69 -12.09 3.94
C VAL A 66 12.75 -13.15 2.85
N PHE A 67 12.29 -12.79 1.64
CA PHE A 67 12.50 -13.64 0.49
C PHE A 67 13.95 -13.57 0.02
N GLU A 68 14.47 -14.70 -0.46
CA GLU A 68 15.79 -14.74 -1.09
C GLU A 68 15.84 -14.01 -2.44
N GLY A 69 14.69 -13.81 -3.07
CA GLY A 69 14.57 -13.13 -4.35
C GLY A 69 13.41 -13.59 -5.22
N VAL A 70 13.52 -13.29 -6.51
CA VAL A 70 12.50 -13.57 -7.52
C VAL A 70 13.09 -14.46 -8.61
N ARG A 71 12.37 -15.52 -8.98
CA ARG A 71 12.62 -16.32 -10.20
C ARG A 71 11.59 -15.97 -11.27
N TYR A 72 12.00 -15.99 -12.53
CA TYR A 72 11.16 -15.68 -13.67
C TYR A 72 10.87 -16.93 -14.47
N GLY A 73 9.59 -17.21 -14.76
CA GLY A 73 9.16 -18.40 -15.48
C GLY A 73 8.35 -18.08 -16.74
N THR A 74 8.56 -18.87 -17.79
CA THR A 74 7.80 -18.84 -19.05
C THR A 74 6.53 -19.70 -18.96
N PRO A 75 5.61 -19.62 -19.93
CA PRO A 75 4.39 -20.43 -19.95
C PRO A 75 4.59 -21.93 -19.91
N ASP A 76 5.70 -22.45 -20.39
CA ASP A 76 6.05 -23.87 -20.32
C ASP A 76 6.73 -24.29 -19.00
N GLY A 77 6.88 -23.36 -18.05
CA GLY A 77 7.52 -23.59 -16.76
C GLY A 77 9.05 -23.43 -16.75
N THR A 78 9.66 -23.08 -17.90
CA THR A 78 11.12 -22.87 -17.98
C THR A 78 11.53 -21.60 -17.24
N GLU A 79 12.52 -21.70 -16.35
CA GLU A 79 13.11 -20.53 -15.69
C GLU A 79 13.97 -19.73 -16.67
N THR A 80 13.74 -18.41 -16.77
CA THR A 80 14.46 -17.50 -17.67
C THR A 80 15.48 -16.63 -16.97
N GLY A 81 15.50 -16.63 -15.65
CA GLY A 81 16.43 -15.88 -14.81
C GLY A 81 15.93 -15.69 -13.40
N ARG A 82 16.80 -15.18 -12.55
CA ARG A 82 16.50 -14.86 -11.15
C ARG A 82 17.15 -13.55 -10.75
N ILE A 83 16.60 -12.92 -9.72
CA ILE A 83 17.17 -11.74 -9.06
C ILE A 83 17.21 -12.06 -7.56
N ASP A 84 18.40 -12.01 -6.97
CA ASP A 84 18.58 -12.20 -5.54
C ASP A 84 18.26 -10.91 -4.78
N ALA A 85 17.61 -11.03 -3.62
CA ALA A 85 17.26 -9.90 -2.75
C ALA A 85 18.45 -9.38 -1.93
N GLY A 86 19.50 -10.18 -1.73
CA GLY A 86 20.67 -9.81 -0.90
C GLY A 86 21.22 -8.41 -1.20
N PRO A 87 21.57 -8.07 -2.46
CA PRO A 87 22.06 -6.73 -2.79
C PRO A 87 21.07 -5.58 -2.48
N LEU A 88 19.77 -5.83 -2.54
CA LEU A 88 18.75 -4.86 -2.14
C LEU A 88 18.73 -4.69 -0.62
N ILE A 89 18.79 -5.79 0.11
CA ILE A 89 18.82 -5.81 1.58
C ILE A 89 20.08 -5.11 2.08
N ASP A 90 21.24 -5.40 1.49
CA ASP A 90 22.52 -4.76 1.82
C ASP A 90 22.48 -3.24 1.56
N ALA A 91 21.92 -2.83 0.41
CA ALA A 91 21.79 -1.42 0.07
C ALA A 91 20.80 -0.68 1.01
N ALA A 92 19.80 -1.40 1.56
CA ALA A 92 18.91 -0.91 2.61
C ALA A 92 19.53 -0.91 4.01
N GLY A 93 20.77 -1.40 4.16
CA GLY A 93 21.43 -1.55 5.46
C GLY A 93 20.74 -2.55 6.37
N GLY A 94 20.14 -3.63 5.82
CA GLY A 94 19.35 -4.61 6.55
C GLY A 94 17.93 -4.13 6.93
N ARG A 95 17.54 -2.92 6.53
CA ARG A 95 16.24 -2.29 6.85
C ARG A 95 15.20 -2.65 5.79
N TYR A 96 14.92 -3.93 5.67
CA TYR A 96 14.04 -4.51 4.68
C TYR A 96 13.44 -5.82 5.20
N PHE A 97 12.17 -6.04 4.95
CA PHE A 97 11.48 -7.33 5.02
C PHE A 97 10.20 -7.27 4.18
N SER A 98 9.67 -8.42 3.82
CA SER A 98 8.36 -8.55 3.19
C SER A 98 7.32 -8.92 4.24
N ILE A 99 6.11 -8.38 4.11
CA ILE A 99 5.00 -8.62 5.04
C ILE A 99 3.67 -8.60 4.29
N LEU A 100 2.71 -9.42 4.69
CA LEU A 100 1.36 -9.31 4.17
C LEU A 100 0.72 -7.99 4.65
N ARG A 101 0.04 -7.28 3.74
CA ARG A 101 -0.61 -6.02 4.08
C ARG A 101 -1.54 -6.12 5.30
N PRO A 102 -2.38 -7.18 5.46
CA PRO A 102 -3.18 -7.37 6.68
C PRO A 102 -2.34 -7.53 7.95
N GLU A 103 -1.18 -8.16 7.87
CA GLU A 103 -0.30 -8.33 9.02
C GLU A 103 0.29 -6.99 9.51
N VAL A 104 0.44 -6.00 8.61
CA VAL A 104 0.80 -4.64 9.02
C VAL A 104 -0.34 -4.00 9.84
N GLU A 105 -1.59 -4.15 9.40
CA GLU A 105 -2.76 -3.65 10.16
C GLU A 105 -2.87 -4.35 11.52
N LEU A 106 -2.70 -5.67 11.58
CA LEU A 106 -2.73 -6.44 12.83
C LEU A 106 -1.57 -6.07 13.77
N GLY A 107 -0.37 -5.85 13.25
CA GLY A 107 0.77 -5.39 14.05
C GLY A 107 0.55 -3.99 14.64
N LEU A 108 0.00 -3.07 13.87
CA LEU A 108 -0.36 -1.72 14.35
C LEU A 108 -1.50 -1.77 15.38
N LEU A 109 -2.50 -2.65 15.17
CA LEU A 109 -3.58 -2.87 16.14
C LEU A 109 -3.04 -3.43 17.47
N ALA A 110 -2.11 -4.39 17.42
CA ALA A 110 -1.50 -4.96 18.61
C ALA A 110 -0.67 -3.95 19.41
N ALA A 111 -0.10 -2.95 18.72
CA ALA A 111 0.67 -1.87 19.32
C ALA A 111 -0.16 -0.65 19.73
N LEU A 112 -1.47 -0.65 19.43
CA LEU A 112 -2.32 0.50 19.69
C LEU A 112 -2.52 0.71 21.20
N PRO A 113 -2.37 1.96 21.72
CA PRO A 113 -2.70 2.27 23.11
C PRO A 113 -4.16 1.91 23.46
N GLY A 114 -4.37 1.40 24.67
CA GLY A 114 -5.67 0.86 25.10
C GLY A 114 -6.78 1.91 25.31
N ASP A 115 -6.46 3.19 25.26
CA ASP A 115 -7.37 4.32 25.39
C ASP A 115 -7.85 4.88 24.03
N VAL A 116 -7.43 4.30 22.93
CA VAL A 116 -7.96 4.64 21.60
C VAL A 116 -9.34 4.04 21.42
N ASP A 117 -10.32 4.90 21.11
CA ASP A 117 -11.70 4.49 20.81
C ASP A 117 -11.81 4.05 19.34
N LEU A 118 -11.61 2.75 19.07
CA LEU A 118 -11.71 2.16 17.73
C LEU A 118 -13.10 1.59 17.47
N ARG A 119 -13.84 2.21 16.56
CA ARG A 119 -15.23 1.87 16.20
C ARG A 119 -15.29 1.22 14.83
N TYR A 120 -15.55 -0.08 14.79
CA TYR A 120 -15.87 -0.81 13.56
C TYR A 120 -17.34 -0.64 13.15
N GLY A 121 -17.63 -0.78 11.86
CA GLY A 121 -18.97 -0.56 11.29
C GLY A 121 -19.38 0.91 11.25
N ALA A 122 -18.52 1.83 11.69
CA ALA A 122 -18.76 3.27 11.76
C ALA A 122 -18.35 3.95 10.44
N ARG A 123 -19.30 4.11 9.53
CA ARG A 123 -19.07 4.74 8.22
C ARG A 123 -19.27 6.25 8.31
N ALA A 124 -18.20 7.03 8.20
CA ALA A 124 -18.28 8.47 8.00
C ALA A 124 -18.78 8.79 6.56
N VAL A 125 -19.74 9.69 6.45
CA VAL A 125 -20.37 10.10 5.17
C VAL A 125 -20.24 11.59 4.89
N GLY A 126 -19.96 12.41 5.92
CA GLY A 126 -19.79 13.85 5.78
C GLY A 126 -18.87 14.44 6.83
N VAL A 127 -18.35 15.62 6.53
CA VAL A 127 -17.58 16.45 7.46
C VAL A 127 -17.96 17.91 7.25
N ARG A 128 -18.14 18.66 8.35
CA ARG A 128 -18.45 20.09 8.29
C ARG A 128 -17.76 20.85 9.40
N ALA A 129 -17.44 22.11 9.17
CA ALA A 129 -17.02 23.01 10.25
C ALA A 129 -18.21 23.35 11.16
N THR A 130 -18.03 23.23 12.47
CA THR A 130 -19.05 23.59 13.47
C THR A 130 -18.71 24.90 14.17
N ALA A 131 -17.42 25.22 14.28
CA ALA A 131 -16.89 26.46 14.78
C ALA A 131 -15.51 26.73 14.13
N PRO A 132 -14.90 27.90 14.31
CA PRO A 132 -13.57 28.20 13.73
C PRO A 132 -12.50 27.16 14.09
N GLN A 133 -12.63 26.48 15.23
CA GLN A 133 -11.66 25.52 15.73
C GLN A 133 -12.23 24.12 15.94
N ARG A 134 -13.40 23.82 15.37
CA ARG A 134 -14.06 22.52 15.50
C ARG A 134 -14.68 22.06 14.19
N ALA A 135 -14.71 20.74 14.02
CA ALA A 135 -15.43 20.08 12.93
C ALA A 135 -16.30 18.97 13.47
N ALA A 136 -17.35 18.61 12.77
CA ALA A 136 -18.17 17.42 13.05
C ALA A 136 -18.05 16.44 11.90
N VAL A 137 -18.01 15.14 12.25
CA VAL A 137 -18.10 14.02 11.34
C VAL A 137 -19.50 13.43 11.43
N GLU A 138 -20.17 13.33 10.28
CA GLU A 138 -21.47 12.68 10.14
C GLU A 138 -21.28 11.20 9.78
N LEU A 139 -21.94 10.32 10.52
CA LEU A 139 -21.96 8.88 10.25
C LEU A 139 -23.21 8.47 9.44
N ALA A 140 -23.14 7.32 8.78
CA ALA A 140 -24.23 6.80 7.94
C ALA A 140 -25.51 6.47 8.72
N ASP A 141 -25.43 6.30 10.05
CA ASP A 141 -26.58 6.10 10.95
C ASP A 141 -27.21 7.41 11.45
N GLY A 142 -26.70 8.56 11.01
CA GLY A 142 -27.15 9.89 11.42
C GLY A 142 -26.48 10.41 12.69
N THR A 143 -25.58 9.67 13.30
CA THR A 143 -24.80 10.15 14.46
C THR A 143 -23.80 11.21 14.02
N GLU A 144 -23.62 12.26 14.82
CA GLU A 144 -22.58 13.27 14.64
C GLU A 144 -21.55 13.19 15.77
N LEU A 145 -20.27 13.34 15.42
CA LEU A 145 -19.14 13.39 16.34
C LEU A 145 -18.38 14.70 16.16
N ASP A 146 -18.36 15.52 17.22
CA ASP A 146 -17.57 16.74 17.25
C ASP A 146 -16.08 16.43 17.53
N ALA A 147 -15.20 17.14 16.84
CA ALA A 147 -13.74 17.00 17.00
C ALA A 147 -13.02 18.34 16.87
N ASP A 148 -11.87 18.45 17.52
CA ASP A 148 -10.93 19.58 17.33
C ASP A 148 -10.12 19.41 16.04
N LEU A 149 -9.96 18.15 15.58
CA LEU A 149 -9.27 17.79 14.34
C LEU A 149 -9.91 16.53 13.75
N VAL A 150 -10.18 16.55 12.45
CA VAL A 150 -10.61 15.39 11.66
C VAL A 150 -9.51 15.02 10.67
N VAL A 151 -9.10 13.75 10.68
CA VAL A 151 -8.10 13.23 9.74
C VAL A 151 -8.72 12.14 8.87
N ALA A 152 -8.82 12.40 7.57
CA ALA A 152 -9.32 11.42 6.61
C ALA A 152 -8.18 10.51 6.13
N CYS A 153 -8.22 9.26 6.56
CA CYS A 153 -7.32 8.13 6.21
C CYS A 153 -8.08 7.03 5.45
N ASP A 154 -9.16 7.35 4.79
CA ASP A 154 -10.15 6.44 4.21
C ASP A 154 -9.79 5.90 2.82
N GLY A 155 -8.56 6.14 2.39
CA GLY A 155 -7.95 5.50 1.24
C GLY A 155 -8.09 6.26 -0.08
N VAL A 156 -7.64 5.60 -1.17
CA VAL A 156 -7.50 6.20 -2.50
C VAL A 156 -8.79 6.79 -3.07
N ARG A 157 -9.96 6.31 -2.63
CA ARG A 157 -11.28 6.77 -3.08
C ARG A 157 -11.97 7.72 -2.07
N SER A 158 -11.20 8.39 -1.22
CA SER A 158 -11.71 9.31 -0.19
C SER A 158 -12.69 10.33 -0.77
N PRO A 159 -13.95 10.38 -0.31
CA PRO A 159 -14.89 11.46 -0.65
C PRO A 159 -14.49 12.77 0.04
N PHE A 160 -13.74 12.73 1.12
CA PHE A 160 -13.32 13.92 1.87
C PHE A 160 -12.27 14.75 1.14
N ARG A 161 -11.71 14.23 0.05
CA ARG A 161 -10.84 14.99 -0.85
C ARG A 161 -11.57 16.18 -1.47
N GLU A 162 -12.86 16.01 -1.80
CA GLU A 162 -13.70 17.09 -2.32
C GLU A 162 -13.96 18.19 -1.26
N HIS A 163 -14.02 17.82 0.03
CA HIS A 163 -14.15 18.82 1.09
C HIS A 163 -12.90 19.68 1.25
N VAL A 164 -11.71 19.05 1.15
CA VAL A 164 -10.42 19.73 1.37
C VAL A 164 -9.97 20.51 0.14
N ALA A 165 -10.11 19.96 -1.05
CA ALA A 165 -9.67 20.52 -2.32
C ALA A 165 -10.80 20.44 -3.38
N PRO A 166 -11.87 21.26 -3.26
CA PRO A 166 -13.04 21.19 -4.14
C PRO A 166 -12.69 21.33 -5.61
N GLY A 167 -13.11 20.36 -6.44
CA GLY A 167 -12.88 20.33 -7.88
C GLY A 167 -11.41 20.08 -8.30
N HIS A 168 -10.52 19.80 -7.34
CA HIS A 168 -9.08 19.61 -7.60
C HIS A 168 -8.52 18.29 -7.07
N GLY A 169 -9.34 17.50 -6.38
CA GLY A 169 -8.96 16.16 -5.91
C GLY A 169 -9.16 15.12 -6.99
N GLU A 170 -8.12 14.42 -7.41
CA GLU A 170 -8.17 13.48 -8.52
C GLU A 170 -7.78 12.06 -8.14
N ILE A 171 -8.42 11.08 -8.79
CA ILE A 171 -7.94 9.71 -8.90
C ILE A 171 -7.38 9.56 -10.31
N ILE A 172 -6.09 9.25 -10.41
CA ILE A 172 -5.36 9.15 -11.68
C ILE A 172 -5.18 7.68 -12.04
N PRO A 173 -5.95 7.12 -13.00
CA PRO A 173 -5.78 5.75 -13.46
C PRO A 173 -4.40 5.56 -14.10
N MET A 174 -3.71 4.47 -13.74
CA MET A 174 -2.35 4.19 -14.21
C MET A 174 -2.32 3.34 -15.50
N GLY A 175 -3.49 2.81 -15.94
CA GLY A 175 -3.60 1.90 -17.07
C GLY A 175 -3.20 0.46 -16.74
N TYR A 176 -3.44 0.06 -15.50
CA TYR A 176 -3.24 -1.30 -15.00
C TYR A 176 -4.42 -1.71 -14.12
N ARG A 177 -4.68 -3.02 -14.08
CA ARG A 177 -5.59 -3.66 -13.15
C ARG A 177 -4.82 -4.70 -12.36
N ALA A 178 -5.13 -4.84 -11.09
CA ALA A 178 -4.50 -5.81 -10.20
C ALA A 178 -5.56 -6.62 -9.46
N ALA A 179 -5.32 -7.94 -9.36
CA ALA A 179 -6.12 -8.84 -8.54
C ALA A 179 -5.20 -9.67 -7.64
N SER A 180 -5.63 -9.98 -6.42
CA SER A 180 -4.84 -10.79 -5.50
C SER A 180 -5.70 -11.56 -4.51
N TYR A 181 -5.20 -12.72 -4.07
CA TYR A 181 -5.78 -13.54 -3.03
C TYR A 181 -4.74 -14.45 -2.37
N LEU A 182 -5.12 -15.03 -1.24
CA LEU A 182 -4.42 -16.12 -0.59
C LEU A 182 -5.23 -17.39 -0.75
N PHE A 183 -4.56 -18.54 -0.87
CA PHE A 183 -5.20 -19.84 -0.95
C PHE A 183 -4.35 -20.93 -0.28
N GLU A 184 -5.00 -21.98 0.19
CA GLU A 184 -4.35 -23.13 0.82
C GLU A 184 -3.72 -24.03 -0.24
N ASP A 185 -2.40 -24.24 -0.16
CA ASP A 185 -1.66 -25.18 -0.97
C ASP A 185 -0.26 -25.43 -0.37
N PRO A 186 -0.14 -26.34 0.63
CA PRO A 186 1.12 -26.62 1.31
C PRO A 186 2.23 -27.15 0.38
N ASP A 187 1.84 -27.91 -0.65
CA ASP A 187 2.82 -28.45 -1.60
C ASP A 187 3.40 -27.35 -2.48
N LEU A 188 2.54 -26.46 -2.99
CA LEU A 188 3.00 -25.31 -3.77
C LEU A 188 3.79 -24.32 -2.91
N ALA A 189 3.41 -24.11 -1.66
CA ALA A 189 4.18 -23.29 -0.72
C ALA A 189 5.61 -23.83 -0.53
N ARG A 190 5.74 -25.15 -0.37
CA ARG A 190 7.03 -25.85 -0.28
C ARG A 190 7.84 -25.76 -1.59
N GLU A 191 7.17 -25.92 -2.75
CA GLU A 191 7.83 -25.76 -4.06
C GLU A 191 8.36 -24.35 -4.31
N LEU A 192 7.64 -23.35 -3.88
CA LEU A 192 8.07 -21.94 -3.98
C LEU A 192 9.23 -21.64 -3.02
N GLY A 193 9.14 -22.17 -1.79
CA GLY A 193 10.14 -21.90 -0.75
C GLY A 193 10.26 -20.41 -0.45
N GLU A 194 11.48 -19.94 -0.28
CA GLU A 194 11.79 -18.55 0.04
C GLU A 194 11.99 -17.67 -1.21
N ARG A 195 11.50 -18.10 -2.38
CA ARG A 195 11.60 -17.33 -3.63
C ARG A 195 10.24 -17.08 -4.24
N MET A 196 10.00 -15.86 -4.64
CA MET A 196 8.82 -15.53 -5.42
C MET A 196 8.99 -16.04 -6.87
N LEU A 197 7.89 -16.49 -7.48
CA LEU A 197 7.80 -16.72 -8.91
C LEU A 197 7.12 -15.54 -9.58
N MET A 198 7.69 -15.00 -10.63
CA MET A 198 7.07 -14.01 -11.51
C MET A 198 7.01 -14.53 -12.93
N THR A 199 5.87 -14.36 -13.60
CA THR A 199 5.77 -14.80 -15.00
C THR A 199 6.45 -13.81 -15.95
N ASP A 200 7.18 -14.34 -16.90
CA ASP A 200 7.96 -13.58 -17.87
C ASP A 200 7.17 -13.42 -19.18
N THR A 201 6.11 -12.61 -19.13
CA THR A 201 5.09 -12.48 -20.20
C THR A 201 4.82 -11.02 -20.57
N VAL A 202 4.17 -10.78 -21.72
CA VAL A 202 3.83 -9.45 -22.24
C VAL A 202 2.41 -9.07 -21.84
N GLN A 203 2.17 -7.80 -21.53
CA GLN A 203 0.87 -7.18 -21.20
C GLN A 203 0.23 -7.63 -19.87
N ARG A 204 0.68 -8.71 -19.27
CA ARG A 204 0.15 -9.28 -18.04
C ARG A 204 1.22 -10.08 -17.31
N THR A 205 1.10 -10.19 -16.01
CA THR A 205 2.01 -11.00 -15.20
C THR A 205 1.27 -11.60 -14.01
N GLY A 206 1.69 -12.76 -13.57
CA GLY A 206 1.29 -13.40 -12.33
C GLY A 206 2.49 -13.57 -11.41
N TRP A 207 2.29 -13.34 -10.14
CA TRP A 207 3.29 -13.47 -9.07
C TRP A 207 2.79 -14.47 -8.06
N LEU A 208 3.64 -15.40 -7.65
CA LEU A 208 3.36 -16.36 -6.58
C LEU A 208 4.44 -16.27 -5.52
N TYR A 209 4.04 -16.45 -4.27
CA TYR A 209 4.93 -16.51 -3.11
C TYR A 209 4.31 -17.38 -2.02
N ALA A 210 5.15 -18.09 -1.27
CA ALA A 210 4.71 -18.73 -0.06
C ALA A 210 4.42 -17.66 1.00
N ALA A 211 3.17 -17.57 1.45
CA ALA A 211 2.79 -16.64 2.51
C ALA A 211 3.15 -17.20 3.89
N ASP A 212 3.08 -18.53 4.02
CA ASP A 212 3.54 -19.35 5.13
C ASP A 212 3.71 -20.80 4.67
N ALA A 213 3.83 -21.75 5.60
CA ALA A 213 4.04 -23.18 5.30
C ALA A 213 2.84 -23.84 4.58
N SER A 214 1.64 -23.25 4.65
CA SER A 214 0.41 -23.84 4.09
C SER A 214 -0.25 -22.97 3.01
N ARG A 215 -0.04 -21.66 3.05
CA ARG A 215 -0.73 -20.70 2.18
C ARG A 215 0.20 -20.10 1.14
N VAL A 216 -0.36 -19.95 -0.03
CA VAL A 216 0.27 -19.27 -1.17
C VAL A 216 -0.47 -17.97 -1.47
N GLY A 217 0.28 -16.91 -1.67
CA GLY A 217 -0.24 -15.66 -2.18
C GLY A 217 -0.05 -15.56 -3.69
N VAL A 218 -1.04 -15.00 -4.36
CA VAL A 218 -0.96 -14.68 -5.78
C VAL A 218 -1.34 -13.23 -6.03
N MET A 219 -0.61 -12.57 -6.92
CA MET A 219 -0.98 -11.28 -7.48
C MET A 219 -0.93 -11.33 -8.99
N PHE A 220 -2.02 -10.92 -9.61
CA PHE A 220 -2.14 -10.75 -11.06
C PHE A 220 -2.14 -9.28 -11.40
N THR A 221 -1.40 -8.90 -12.44
CA THR A 221 -1.46 -7.55 -12.99
C THR A 221 -1.53 -7.59 -14.51
N GLU A 222 -2.30 -6.66 -15.09
CA GLU A 222 -2.43 -6.52 -16.52
C GLU A 222 -2.49 -5.05 -16.93
N ARG A 223 -2.13 -4.77 -18.18
CA ARG A 223 -2.38 -3.48 -18.80
C ARG A 223 -3.84 -3.37 -19.25
N VAL A 224 -4.46 -2.23 -18.95
CA VAL A 224 -5.84 -1.88 -19.36
C VAL A 224 -5.86 -0.47 -19.95
N ASP A 225 -6.97 -0.07 -20.57
CA ASP A 225 -7.11 1.30 -21.05
C ASP A 225 -7.12 2.27 -19.85
N ARG A 226 -6.33 3.33 -19.94
CA ARG A 226 -6.29 4.40 -18.91
C ARG A 226 -7.59 5.18 -18.81
N ARG A 227 -8.44 5.12 -19.84
CA ARG A 227 -9.74 5.80 -19.86
C ARG A 227 -10.80 5.05 -19.06
N ASP A 228 -10.57 3.76 -18.79
CA ASP A 228 -11.45 2.97 -17.94
C ASP A 228 -11.17 3.34 -16.48
N ALA A 229 -11.98 4.22 -15.92
CA ALA A 229 -11.93 4.65 -14.53
C ALA A 229 -12.99 3.95 -13.65
N SER A 230 -13.78 3.05 -14.23
CA SER A 230 -14.83 2.32 -13.52
C SER A 230 -14.20 1.33 -12.54
N ARG A 231 -14.74 1.30 -11.31
CA ARG A 231 -14.31 0.29 -10.33
C ARG A 231 -14.72 -1.09 -10.84
N PRO A 232 -13.80 -2.03 -11.07
CA PRO A 232 -14.15 -3.35 -11.50
C PRO A 232 -14.90 -4.10 -10.39
N THR A 233 -15.84 -4.95 -10.79
CA THR A 233 -16.37 -6.00 -9.92
C THR A 233 -15.49 -7.23 -10.10
N PRO A 234 -15.10 -7.91 -9.00
CA PRO A 234 -14.38 -9.17 -9.09
C PRO A 234 -15.13 -10.18 -9.97
N ASP A 235 -14.45 -10.70 -10.98
CA ASP A 235 -14.98 -11.67 -11.94
C ASP A 235 -13.97 -12.81 -12.10
N LEU A 236 -14.28 -13.95 -11.49
CA LEU A 236 -13.40 -15.11 -11.46
C LEU A 236 -13.22 -15.76 -12.85
N ASP A 237 -14.28 -15.78 -13.67
CA ASP A 237 -14.18 -16.32 -15.01
C ASP A 237 -13.33 -15.44 -15.93
N ARG A 238 -13.46 -14.13 -15.78
CA ARG A 238 -12.56 -13.19 -16.45
C ARG A 238 -11.11 -13.39 -16.00
N LEU A 239 -10.88 -13.52 -14.69
CA LEU A 239 -9.54 -13.75 -14.13
C LEU A 239 -8.92 -15.01 -14.73
N ARG A 240 -9.66 -16.13 -14.73
CA ARG A 240 -9.23 -17.41 -15.32
C ARG A 240 -8.95 -17.26 -16.81
N ARG A 241 -9.89 -16.75 -17.60
CA ARG A 241 -9.68 -16.55 -19.05
C ARG A 241 -8.47 -15.67 -19.34
N ARG A 242 -8.25 -14.65 -18.53
CA ARG A 242 -7.19 -13.66 -18.77
C ARG A 242 -5.79 -14.15 -18.41
N PHE A 243 -5.67 -14.98 -17.36
CA PHE A 243 -4.38 -15.36 -16.80
C PHE A 243 -4.03 -16.85 -16.97
N ALA A 244 -4.91 -17.68 -17.52
CA ALA A 244 -4.58 -19.05 -17.86
C ALA A 244 -3.42 -19.14 -18.87
N GLY A 245 -2.61 -20.17 -18.71
CA GLY A 245 -1.46 -20.47 -19.58
C GLY A 245 -0.26 -19.54 -19.38
N LEU A 246 -0.20 -18.77 -18.29
CA LEU A 246 0.98 -17.97 -17.98
C LEU A 246 2.14 -18.79 -17.41
N HIS A 247 1.82 -19.82 -16.63
CA HIS A 247 2.78 -20.74 -16.01
C HIS A 247 2.00 -21.88 -15.33
N PRO A 248 2.51 -23.12 -15.27
CA PRO A 248 1.78 -24.24 -14.64
C PRO A 248 1.36 -23.98 -13.17
N GLN A 249 2.22 -23.35 -12.38
CA GLN A 249 1.89 -22.99 -10.99
C GLN A 249 0.84 -21.85 -10.91
N ILE A 250 0.78 -20.93 -11.90
CA ILE A 250 -0.29 -19.95 -12.02
C ILE A 250 -1.62 -20.62 -12.34
N ASP A 251 -1.64 -21.58 -13.27
CA ASP A 251 -2.85 -22.33 -13.59
C ASP A 251 -3.37 -23.09 -12.37
N ARG A 252 -2.47 -23.69 -11.58
CA ARG A 252 -2.81 -24.30 -10.28
C ARG A 252 -3.43 -23.29 -9.31
N ALA A 253 -2.88 -22.08 -9.19
CA ALA A 253 -3.46 -21.02 -8.36
C ALA A 253 -4.86 -20.61 -8.84
N LEU A 254 -5.08 -20.47 -10.15
CA LEU A 254 -6.39 -20.10 -10.72
C LEU A 254 -7.48 -21.16 -10.44
N THR A 255 -7.14 -22.46 -10.33
CA THR A 255 -8.11 -23.48 -9.95
C THR A 255 -8.55 -23.40 -8.49
N ARG A 256 -7.75 -22.77 -7.62
CA ARG A 256 -7.98 -22.61 -6.19
C ARG A 256 -8.45 -21.19 -5.79
N ALA A 257 -8.72 -20.35 -6.79
CA ALA A 257 -9.15 -18.99 -6.55
C ALA A 257 -10.48 -18.94 -5.77
N PRO A 258 -10.57 -18.16 -4.67
CA PRO A 258 -11.80 -17.99 -3.91
C PRO A 258 -12.83 -17.15 -4.70
N GLU A 259 -14.11 -17.24 -4.33
CA GLU A 259 -15.16 -16.42 -4.94
C GLU A 259 -14.95 -14.92 -4.69
N SER A 260 -14.42 -14.56 -3.53
CA SER A 260 -14.12 -13.19 -3.17
C SER A 260 -12.61 -12.96 -3.13
N PHE A 261 -12.13 -12.00 -3.90
CA PHE A 261 -10.72 -11.61 -3.98
C PHE A 261 -10.58 -10.11 -4.23
N TYR A 262 -9.40 -9.56 -3.97
CA TYR A 262 -9.10 -8.19 -4.33
C TYR A 262 -9.01 -8.05 -5.85
N ASP A 263 -9.71 -7.07 -6.41
CA ASP A 263 -9.67 -6.73 -7.82
C ASP A 263 -9.98 -5.24 -8.00
N ASP A 264 -9.00 -4.47 -8.43
CA ASP A 264 -9.18 -3.03 -8.63
C ASP A 264 -8.25 -2.46 -9.71
N LEU A 265 -8.58 -1.27 -10.19
CA LEU A 265 -7.69 -0.50 -11.04
C LEU A 265 -6.53 0.05 -10.21
N VAL A 266 -5.35 -0.02 -10.79
CA VAL A 266 -4.18 0.64 -10.21
C VAL A 266 -4.27 2.13 -10.47
N ALA A 267 -4.34 2.91 -9.41
CA ALA A 267 -4.52 4.36 -9.46
C ALA A 267 -3.59 5.07 -8.49
N GLN A 268 -3.38 6.35 -8.73
CA GLN A 268 -2.80 7.31 -7.78
C GLN A 268 -3.89 8.24 -7.30
N SER A 269 -3.78 8.76 -6.08
CA SER A 269 -4.56 9.91 -5.65
C SER A 269 -3.69 11.17 -5.72
N HIS A 270 -4.33 12.27 -6.05
CA HIS A 270 -3.71 13.59 -6.05
C HIS A 270 -4.64 14.60 -5.42
N ALA A 271 -4.13 15.36 -4.47
CA ALA A 271 -4.77 16.55 -3.94
C ALA A 271 -3.70 17.66 -3.87
N PRO A 272 -3.94 18.83 -4.45
CA PRO A 272 -2.98 19.94 -4.43
C PRO A 272 -2.82 20.54 -3.03
N GLN A 273 -3.86 20.45 -2.22
CA GLN A 273 -3.96 20.85 -0.83
C GLN A 273 -4.45 19.67 0.01
N TRP A 274 -3.87 19.48 1.18
CA TRP A 274 -4.21 18.35 2.05
C TRP A 274 -5.00 18.73 3.28
N SER A 275 -5.08 20.02 3.62
CA SER A 275 -5.86 20.47 4.78
C SER A 275 -6.73 21.68 4.46
N ARG A 276 -7.88 21.76 5.14
CA ARG A 276 -8.79 22.90 5.12
C ARG A 276 -9.46 23.07 6.48
N GLY A 277 -9.12 24.15 7.18
CA GLY A 277 -9.57 24.36 8.55
C GLY A 277 -9.11 23.23 9.46
N ARG A 278 -10.07 22.51 10.05
CA ARG A 278 -9.82 21.41 10.99
C ARG A 278 -9.91 20.01 10.34
N VAL A 279 -9.87 19.94 9.02
CA VAL A 279 -9.92 18.67 8.27
C VAL A 279 -8.64 18.51 7.47
N VAL A 280 -7.99 17.34 7.58
CA VAL A 280 -6.76 16.99 6.85
C VAL A 280 -6.87 15.59 6.24
N LEU A 281 -6.28 15.44 5.05
CA LEU A 281 -6.09 14.15 4.37
C LEU A 281 -4.75 13.54 4.77
N ALA A 282 -4.71 12.23 4.99
CA ALA A 282 -3.48 11.49 5.22
C ALA A 282 -3.48 10.13 4.51
N GLY A 283 -2.30 9.53 4.36
CA GLY A 283 -2.14 8.27 3.64
C GLY A 283 -2.67 8.33 2.20
N ASP A 284 -3.30 7.25 1.75
CA ASP A 284 -3.82 7.14 0.38
C ASP A 284 -4.94 8.13 0.07
N ALA A 285 -5.62 8.70 1.06
CA ALA A 285 -6.59 9.78 0.85
C ALA A 285 -5.93 11.04 0.27
N ALA A 286 -4.69 11.34 0.69
CA ALA A 286 -3.91 12.49 0.23
C ALA A 286 -3.03 12.16 -0.99
N HIS A 287 -2.31 11.01 -0.96
CA HIS A 287 -1.17 10.79 -1.84
C HIS A 287 -0.87 9.32 -2.16
N ALA A 288 -1.88 8.53 -2.53
CA ALA A 288 -1.63 7.14 -2.95
C ALA A 288 -0.59 7.09 -4.09
N PRO A 289 0.57 6.40 -3.89
CA PRO A 289 1.62 6.36 -4.91
C PRO A 289 1.33 5.37 -6.05
N SER A 290 0.35 4.54 -5.91
CA SER A 290 -0.11 3.36 -6.63
C SER A 290 0.39 2.04 -6.03
N LEU A 291 -0.37 0.97 -6.26
CA LEU A 291 0.00 -0.40 -5.85
C LEU A 291 1.38 -0.81 -6.40
N LEU A 292 1.65 -0.49 -7.68
CA LEU A 292 2.88 -0.89 -8.37
C LEU A 292 4.11 -0.05 -7.97
N ALA A 293 3.95 0.98 -7.15
CA ALA A 293 5.09 1.67 -6.53
C ALA A 293 5.72 0.85 -5.40
N GLY A 294 4.96 -0.10 -4.80
CA GLY A 294 5.43 -0.94 -3.70
C GLY A 294 5.68 -0.21 -2.38
N GLN A 295 5.40 1.09 -2.29
CA GLN A 295 5.74 1.94 -1.14
C GLN A 295 4.54 2.57 -0.41
N GLY A 296 3.31 2.18 -0.76
CA GLY A 296 2.10 2.77 -0.16
C GLY A 296 2.07 2.63 1.37
N THR A 297 2.36 1.45 1.88
CA THR A 297 2.43 1.18 3.33
C THR A 297 3.54 1.98 4.02
N SER A 298 4.72 2.03 3.42
CA SER A 298 5.85 2.82 3.93
C SER A 298 5.51 4.31 4.02
N LEU A 299 4.87 4.86 2.97
CA LEU A 299 4.40 6.24 2.98
C LEU A 299 3.26 6.49 3.97
N ALA A 300 2.36 5.53 4.17
CA ALA A 300 1.25 5.65 5.11
C ALA A 300 1.77 5.79 6.56
N ILE A 301 2.69 4.93 6.97
CA ILE A 301 3.29 4.96 8.32
C ILE A 301 4.15 6.22 8.50
N ALA A 302 5.04 6.53 7.56
CA ALA A 302 5.91 7.71 7.66
C ALA A 302 5.12 9.03 7.58
N GLY A 303 4.04 9.07 6.78
CA GLY A 303 3.15 10.24 6.69
C GLY A 303 2.36 10.47 7.98
N ALA A 304 1.91 9.39 8.64
CA ALA A 304 1.25 9.46 9.93
C ALA A 304 2.19 10.03 11.02
N GLU A 305 3.40 9.50 11.10
CA GLU A 305 4.45 10.02 12.03
C GLU A 305 4.80 11.49 11.72
N ALA A 306 4.91 11.85 10.44
CA ALA A 306 5.20 13.22 10.03
C ALA A 306 4.08 14.20 10.43
N LEU A 307 2.80 13.82 10.29
CA LEU A 307 1.65 14.62 10.72
C LEU A 307 1.66 14.80 12.23
N ALA A 308 1.79 13.72 12.99
CA ALA A 308 1.81 13.78 14.45
C ALA A 308 2.96 14.64 14.97
N ARG A 309 4.15 14.50 14.40
CA ARG A 309 5.33 15.32 14.74
C ARG A 309 5.10 16.80 14.43
N SER A 310 4.45 17.13 13.32
CA SER A 310 4.16 18.53 12.96
C SER A 310 3.16 19.16 13.93
N LEU A 311 2.14 18.40 14.34
CA LEU A 311 1.16 18.84 15.35
C LEU A 311 1.83 19.08 16.72
N ARG A 312 2.67 18.15 17.18
CA ARG A 312 3.42 18.31 18.44
C ARG A 312 4.32 19.55 18.41
N ALA A 313 5.00 19.80 17.29
CA ALA A 313 5.93 20.94 17.15
C ALA A 313 5.23 22.30 17.21
N THR A 314 3.96 22.39 16.85
CA THR A 314 3.17 23.63 16.84
C THR A 314 2.20 23.76 18.02
N GLY A 315 2.05 22.72 18.81
CA GLY A 315 1.21 22.67 20.01
C GLY A 315 -0.24 23.08 19.71
N PRO A 316 -0.78 24.16 20.34
CA PRO A 316 -2.19 24.55 20.17
C PRO A 316 -2.49 25.13 18.76
N HIS A 317 -1.46 25.43 17.97
CA HIS A 317 -1.61 26.02 16.64
C HIS A 317 -1.81 24.95 15.57
N VAL A 318 -2.94 24.25 15.61
CA VAL A 318 -3.24 23.08 14.73
C VAL A 318 -3.05 23.43 13.25
N GLU A 319 -3.59 24.53 12.77
CA GLU A 319 -3.50 24.92 11.35
C GLU A 319 -2.04 25.14 10.90
N ALA A 320 -1.20 25.67 11.78
CA ALA A 320 0.24 25.79 11.50
C ALA A 320 0.90 24.40 11.42
N GLY A 321 0.49 23.45 12.26
CA GLY A 321 0.95 22.06 12.20
C GLY A 321 0.55 21.36 10.91
N LEU A 322 -0.68 21.57 10.45
CA LEU A 322 -1.16 21.02 9.18
C LEU A 322 -0.40 21.60 7.98
N ALA A 323 -0.18 22.92 7.97
CA ALA A 323 0.63 23.57 6.93
C ALA A 323 2.08 23.08 6.91
N GLU A 324 2.67 22.85 8.09
CA GLU A 324 4.02 22.30 8.23
C GLU A 324 4.10 20.85 7.74
N TYR A 325 3.09 20.02 8.04
CA TYR A 325 2.96 18.66 7.50
C TYR A 325 2.94 18.67 5.97
N GLU A 326 2.06 19.45 5.35
CA GLU A 326 1.98 19.57 3.90
C GLU A 326 3.32 19.99 3.30
N ARG A 327 3.90 21.06 3.81
CA ARG A 327 5.15 21.61 3.30
C ARG A 327 6.31 20.61 3.33
N ARG A 328 6.40 19.80 4.38
CA ARG A 328 7.50 18.83 4.57
C ARG A 328 7.26 17.52 3.88
N TRP A 329 6.02 17.00 3.90
CA TRP A 329 5.74 15.63 3.47
C TRP A 329 5.33 15.55 2.01
N GLN A 330 4.65 16.53 1.46
CA GLN A 330 4.20 16.55 0.08
C GLN A 330 5.32 16.30 -0.96
N PRO A 331 6.52 16.90 -0.84
CA PRO A 331 7.62 16.62 -1.77
C PRO A 331 8.06 15.14 -1.79
N THR A 332 8.10 14.49 -0.62
CA THR A 332 8.43 13.06 -0.50
C THR A 332 7.36 12.19 -1.16
N ALA A 333 6.09 12.44 -0.87
CA ALA A 333 4.97 11.71 -1.46
C ALA A 333 4.95 11.86 -2.99
N GLN A 334 5.16 13.08 -3.51
CA GLN A 334 5.23 13.34 -4.96
C GLN A 334 6.41 12.64 -5.63
N LYS A 335 7.58 12.58 -4.97
CA LYS A 335 8.74 11.86 -5.47
C LYS A 335 8.41 10.37 -5.66
N VAL A 336 7.84 9.72 -4.65
CA VAL A 336 7.46 8.30 -4.72
C VAL A 336 6.36 8.06 -5.75
N ALA A 337 5.36 8.95 -5.86
CA ALA A 337 4.33 8.84 -6.88
C ALA A 337 4.91 8.93 -8.32
N ARG A 338 5.92 9.78 -8.55
CA ARG A 338 6.62 9.85 -9.86
C ARG A 338 7.40 8.58 -10.14
N SER A 339 8.15 8.08 -9.16
CA SER A 339 8.89 6.81 -9.26
C SER A 339 7.96 5.64 -9.56
N GLY A 340 6.82 5.54 -8.89
CA GLY A 340 5.82 4.50 -9.11
C GLY A 340 5.30 4.41 -10.55
N ARG A 341 5.19 5.55 -11.25
CA ARG A 341 4.83 5.57 -12.69
C ARG A 341 5.90 4.92 -13.58
N LEU A 342 7.16 5.11 -13.28
CA LEU A 342 8.29 4.52 -14.02
C LEU A 342 8.40 3.02 -13.71
N SER A 343 8.29 2.64 -12.45
CA SER A 343 8.36 1.23 -12.01
C SER A 343 7.25 0.38 -12.63
N ALA A 344 6.02 0.86 -12.68
CA ALA A 344 4.90 0.13 -13.29
C ALA A 344 5.18 -0.26 -14.76
N ALA A 345 5.81 0.62 -15.54
CA ALA A 345 6.18 0.32 -16.91
C ALA A 345 7.28 -0.74 -17.03
N ALA A 346 8.16 -0.83 -16.04
CA ALA A 346 9.22 -1.82 -15.98
C ALA A 346 8.72 -3.21 -15.55
N PHE A 347 7.69 -3.29 -14.68
CA PHE A 347 7.15 -4.57 -14.21
C PHE A 347 6.35 -5.33 -15.28
N ILE A 348 5.60 -4.61 -16.13
CA ILE A 348 4.70 -5.24 -17.10
C ILE A 348 5.09 -4.77 -18.52
N PRO A 349 5.93 -5.53 -19.25
CA PRO A 349 6.37 -5.16 -20.58
C PRO A 349 5.19 -5.03 -21.53
N ALA A 350 5.14 -3.93 -22.31
CA ALA A 350 4.09 -3.69 -23.28
C ALA A 350 4.28 -4.50 -24.57
N THR A 351 5.51 -4.83 -24.91
CA THR A 351 5.88 -5.48 -26.18
C THR A 351 6.90 -6.60 -25.99
N THR A 352 6.98 -7.50 -26.97
CA THR A 352 7.97 -8.58 -26.99
C THR A 352 9.40 -8.04 -27.01
N LEU A 353 9.63 -6.90 -27.67
CA LEU A 353 10.94 -6.27 -27.68
C LEU A 353 11.34 -5.80 -26.26
N GLN A 354 10.43 -5.14 -25.57
CA GLN A 354 10.65 -4.70 -24.19
C GLN A 354 10.94 -5.90 -23.27
N LEU A 355 10.19 -7.00 -23.42
CA LEU A 355 10.41 -8.23 -22.67
C LEU A 355 11.82 -8.81 -22.94
N ARG A 356 12.26 -8.84 -24.21
CA ARG A 356 13.60 -9.31 -24.58
C ARG A 356 14.71 -8.43 -23.97
N LEU A 357 14.51 -7.11 -23.96
CA LEU A 357 15.46 -6.18 -23.35
C LEU A 357 15.51 -6.38 -21.82
N GLN A 358 14.38 -6.60 -21.17
CA GLN A 358 14.33 -6.92 -19.73
C GLN A 358 15.05 -8.23 -19.40
N ARG A 359 14.88 -9.28 -20.22
CA ARG A 359 15.61 -10.55 -20.06
C ARG A 359 17.12 -10.35 -20.17
N LEU A 360 17.54 -9.54 -21.13
CA LEU A 360 18.97 -9.20 -21.31
C LEU A 360 19.49 -8.39 -20.12
N ALA A 361 18.75 -7.39 -19.66
CA ALA A 361 19.10 -6.59 -18.49
C ALA A 361 19.22 -7.43 -17.21
N ARG A 362 18.30 -8.38 -16.98
CA ARG A 362 18.39 -9.32 -15.86
C ARG A 362 19.67 -10.14 -15.87
N ARG A 363 20.09 -10.64 -17.03
CA ARG A 363 21.38 -11.35 -17.17
C ARG A 363 22.58 -10.45 -16.91
N ALA A 364 22.48 -9.15 -17.23
CA ALA A 364 23.53 -8.18 -16.97
C ALA A 364 23.62 -7.81 -15.47
N VAL A 365 22.55 -7.98 -14.69
CA VAL A 365 22.57 -7.79 -13.23
C VAL A 365 23.53 -8.76 -12.53
N ASP A 366 23.81 -9.93 -13.15
CA ASP A 366 24.75 -10.90 -12.60
C ASP A 366 26.23 -10.48 -12.76
N LEU A 367 26.49 -9.40 -13.49
CA LEU A 367 27.84 -8.83 -13.62
C LEU A 367 28.28 -8.14 -12.30
N PRO A 368 29.57 -8.29 -11.90
CA PRO A 368 30.09 -7.67 -10.69
C PRO A 368 29.87 -6.15 -10.70
N GLY A 369 29.27 -5.61 -9.63
CA GLY A 369 29.00 -4.17 -9.46
C GLY A 369 27.65 -3.67 -10.00
N ALA A 370 27.04 -4.30 -10.98
CA ALA A 370 25.75 -3.89 -11.53
C ALA A 370 24.62 -4.04 -10.49
N ARG A 371 24.66 -5.09 -9.69
CA ARG A 371 23.70 -5.38 -8.59
C ARG A 371 23.62 -4.23 -7.58
N THR A 372 24.75 -3.72 -7.13
CA THR A 372 24.82 -2.65 -6.13
C THR A 372 24.29 -1.32 -6.65
N VAL A 373 24.55 -1.01 -7.92
CA VAL A 373 24.06 0.23 -8.54
C VAL A 373 22.53 0.20 -8.68
N LEU A 374 21.97 -0.92 -9.16
CA LEU A 374 20.52 -1.07 -9.31
C LEU A 374 19.80 -1.07 -7.96
N ALA A 375 20.33 -1.77 -6.95
CA ALA A 375 19.76 -1.77 -5.61
C ALA A 375 19.74 -0.37 -4.99
N ARG A 376 20.82 0.42 -5.13
CA ARG A 376 20.86 1.82 -4.67
C ARG A 376 19.85 2.70 -5.39
N GLN A 377 19.66 2.53 -6.70
CA GLN A 377 18.64 3.27 -7.45
C GLN A 377 17.23 2.92 -7.00
N PHE A 378 16.95 1.65 -6.71
CA PHE A 378 15.64 1.21 -6.22
C PHE A 378 15.28 1.80 -4.84
N ILE A 379 16.25 1.88 -3.93
CA ILE A 379 16.05 2.46 -2.59
C ILE A 379 15.99 3.98 -2.63
N ALA A 380 16.71 4.63 -3.54
CA ALA A 380 16.73 6.08 -3.70
C ALA A 380 15.50 6.64 -4.45
N ALA A 381 14.77 5.79 -5.16
CA ALA A 381 13.55 6.15 -5.90
C ALA A 381 12.36 6.25 -4.98
#